data_685681853395e0407ca742a6fb6125ea
#
_entry.id   685681853395e0407ca742a6fb6125ea
#
_cell.length_a   1.000
_cell.length_b   1.000
_cell.length_c   1.000
_cell.angle_alpha   90.00
_cell.angle_beta   90.00
_cell.angle_gamma   90.00
#
_symmetry.space_group_name_H-M   'P 1'
#
loop_
_entity.id
_entity.type
_entity.pdbx_description
1 polymer ?
#
loop_
_entity_poly.entity_id
_entity_poly.type
_entity_poly.pdbx_seq_one_letter_code
_entity_poly.pdbx_strand_id
1 'polypeptide(L)'
;MAIDYKLAVRQENPHYGNAGVVEEELAVFVPLLVQAGVTSFHVTLANHSALENTIPPASHPEFKENGCFLKFCDEVRRYTSVPLCGVGGLNDPDFVEQQLASGRIQCAAMCRQLLADPNWVNKLQSGNAAKIHRCVRCNKKCLGGLIAHQGTRCVYDALNAKEQGSI
;
A
#
# COMPACT_ATOMS: atom_id res chain seq x y z
N MET A 1 0.09 -15.95 19.70
CA MET A 1 0.46 -15.84 18.26
C MET A 1 -0.04 -14.49 17.75
N ALA A 2 0.78 -13.72 17.05
CA ALA A 2 0.32 -12.49 16.41
C ALA A 2 -0.44 -12.83 15.12
N ILE A 3 -1.59 -12.17 14.90
CA ILE A 3 -2.42 -12.36 13.71
C ILE A 3 -2.55 -10.99 13.03
N ASP A 4 -1.90 -10.84 11.88
CA ASP A 4 -2.10 -9.68 11.00
C ASP A 4 -3.17 -10.00 9.95
N TYR A 5 -4.27 -9.25 9.98
CA TYR A 5 -5.40 -9.48 9.09
C TYR A 5 -5.41 -8.46 7.96
N LYS A 6 -5.31 -8.92 6.71
CA LYS A 6 -5.43 -8.02 5.54
C LYS A 6 -6.90 -7.69 5.30
N LEU A 7 -7.28 -6.50 5.75
CA LEU A 7 -8.63 -5.96 5.62
C LEU A 7 -8.75 -5.15 4.34
N ALA A 8 -9.52 -5.69 3.42
CA ALA A 8 -9.83 -5.03 2.16
C ALA A 8 -11.17 -4.28 2.28
N VAL A 9 -11.11 -2.96 2.35
CA VAL A 9 -12.27 -2.08 2.45
C VAL A 9 -12.65 -1.59 1.05
N ARG A 10 -13.93 -1.53 0.75
CA ARG A 10 -14.43 -0.90 -0.47
C ARG A 10 -15.42 0.23 -0.13
N GLN A 11 -15.48 1.22 -1.00
CA GLN A 11 -16.54 2.20 -0.96
C GLN A 11 -17.77 1.64 -1.66
N GLU A 12 -18.97 2.02 -1.19
CA GLU A 12 -20.21 1.76 -1.91
C GLU A 12 -20.13 2.35 -3.32
N ASN A 13 -20.30 1.50 -4.30
CA ASN A 13 -20.39 1.90 -5.69
C ASN A 13 -21.28 0.92 -6.45
N PRO A 14 -22.39 1.38 -7.04
CA PRO A 14 -23.35 0.53 -7.73
C PRO A 14 -22.74 -0.25 -8.92
N HIS A 15 -21.57 0.18 -9.43
CA HIS A 15 -20.87 -0.50 -10.51
C HIS A 15 -19.99 -1.66 -10.04
N TYR A 16 -19.75 -1.83 -8.73
CA TYR A 16 -18.78 -2.82 -8.20
C TYR A 16 -19.45 -4.04 -7.57
N GLY A 17 -20.79 -4.11 -7.56
CA GLY A 17 -21.52 -5.18 -6.91
C GLY A 17 -21.32 -5.20 -5.39
N ASN A 18 -21.73 -6.29 -4.75
CA ASN A 18 -21.73 -6.45 -3.29
C ASN A 18 -20.55 -7.27 -2.75
N ALA A 19 -19.44 -7.36 -3.47
CA ALA A 19 -18.27 -8.12 -3.03
C ALA A 19 -17.37 -7.29 -2.12
N GLY A 20 -16.97 -7.85 -0.97
CA GLY A 20 -16.07 -7.23 0.01
C GLY A 20 -16.79 -6.45 1.11
N VAL A 21 -16.02 -6.03 2.11
CA VAL A 21 -16.50 -5.26 3.27
C VAL A 21 -16.64 -3.79 2.86
N VAL A 22 -17.79 -3.20 3.10
CA VAL A 22 -18.03 -1.77 2.90
C VAL A 22 -17.73 -0.97 4.17
N GLU A 23 -17.52 0.34 4.02
CA GLU A 23 -17.18 1.21 5.15
C GLU A 23 -18.22 1.14 6.28
N GLU A 24 -19.50 1.01 5.95
CA GLU A 24 -20.61 0.91 6.90
C GLU A 24 -20.56 -0.39 7.74
N GLU A 25 -20.00 -1.46 7.20
CA GLU A 25 -19.88 -2.75 7.89
C GLU A 25 -18.71 -2.79 8.86
N LEU A 26 -17.75 -1.85 8.77
CA LEU A 26 -16.57 -1.81 9.63
C LEU A 26 -16.91 -1.72 11.12
N ALA A 27 -18.01 -1.04 11.47
CA ALA A 27 -18.48 -0.90 12.85
C ALA A 27 -18.77 -2.24 13.54
N VAL A 28 -19.17 -3.24 12.76
CA VAL A 28 -19.44 -4.60 13.25
C VAL A 28 -18.26 -5.52 13.01
N PHE A 29 -17.70 -5.48 11.81
CA PHE A 29 -16.70 -6.43 11.36
C PHE A 29 -15.36 -6.30 12.10
N VAL A 30 -14.87 -5.06 12.29
CA VAL A 30 -13.57 -4.81 12.93
C VAL A 30 -13.56 -5.25 14.39
N PRO A 31 -14.52 -4.90 15.26
CA PRO A 31 -14.56 -5.39 16.64
C PRO A 31 -14.67 -6.92 16.74
N LEU A 32 -15.44 -7.56 15.87
CA LEU A 32 -15.55 -9.03 15.85
C LEU A 32 -14.21 -9.70 15.53
N LEU A 33 -13.43 -9.16 14.58
CA LEU A 33 -12.11 -9.68 14.26
C LEU A 33 -11.12 -9.51 15.42
N VAL A 34 -11.14 -8.36 16.10
CA VAL A 34 -10.31 -8.11 17.28
C VAL A 34 -10.69 -9.09 18.40
N GLN A 35 -11.98 -9.29 18.65
CA GLN A 35 -12.45 -10.27 19.64
C GLN A 35 -12.04 -11.70 19.28
N ALA A 36 -11.97 -12.03 17.99
CA ALA A 36 -11.50 -13.32 17.49
C ALA A 36 -9.96 -13.47 17.56
N GLY A 37 -9.21 -12.45 17.99
CA GLY A 37 -7.77 -12.51 18.24
C GLY A 37 -6.90 -11.85 17.17
N VAL A 38 -7.46 -11.05 16.25
CA VAL A 38 -6.67 -10.22 15.33
C VAL A 38 -5.92 -9.15 16.14
N THR A 39 -4.60 -9.07 15.92
CA THR A 39 -3.69 -8.20 16.66
C THR A 39 -3.20 -6.99 15.86
N SER A 40 -3.40 -6.99 14.54
CA SER A 40 -3.12 -5.88 13.63
C SER A 40 -3.93 -5.98 12.35
N PHE A 41 -4.15 -4.87 11.67
CA PHE A 41 -4.78 -4.83 10.35
C PHE A 41 -3.86 -4.24 9.30
N HIS A 42 -3.71 -4.95 8.17
CA HIS A 42 -3.16 -4.41 6.93
C HIS A 42 -4.31 -3.90 6.06
N VAL A 43 -4.57 -2.59 6.11
CA VAL A 43 -5.75 -1.98 5.49
C VAL A 43 -5.46 -1.61 4.02
N THR A 44 -6.33 -2.01 3.12
CA THR A 44 -6.23 -1.73 1.69
C THR A 44 -7.60 -1.49 1.07
N LEU A 45 -7.63 -1.06 -0.18
CA LEU A 45 -8.87 -1.01 -0.97
C LEU A 45 -9.12 -2.36 -1.63
N ALA A 46 -10.36 -2.86 -1.56
CA ALA A 46 -10.86 -3.90 -2.45
C ALA A 46 -11.67 -3.27 -3.57
N ASN A 47 -11.26 -3.53 -4.80
CA ASN A 47 -12.02 -3.13 -5.97
C ASN A 47 -11.78 -4.13 -7.09
N HIS A 48 -12.83 -4.87 -7.43
CA HIS A 48 -12.76 -5.95 -8.41
C HIS A 48 -13.18 -5.52 -9.83
N SER A 49 -13.62 -4.27 -10.01
CA SER A 49 -14.07 -3.79 -11.32
C SER A 49 -12.91 -3.59 -12.29
N ALA A 50 -11.77 -3.08 -11.79
CA ALA A 50 -10.57 -2.92 -12.58
C ALA A 50 -9.34 -3.03 -11.68
N LEU A 51 -8.30 -3.70 -12.17
CA LEU A 51 -7.06 -3.90 -11.42
C LEU A 51 -6.35 -2.56 -11.10
N GLU A 52 -6.55 -1.55 -11.95
CA GLU A 52 -6.02 -0.21 -11.77
C GLU A 52 -6.60 0.51 -10.54
N ASN A 53 -7.81 0.18 -10.11
CA ASN A 53 -8.39 0.73 -8.88
C ASN A 53 -7.68 0.19 -7.63
N THR A 54 -7.23 -1.06 -7.65
CA THR A 54 -6.47 -1.67 -6.55
C THR A 54 -4.98 -1.32 -6.62
N ILE A 55 -4.44 -1.12 -7.84
CA ILE A 55 -3.03 -0.78 -8.10
C ILE A 55 -2.98 0.52 -8.91
N PRO A 56 -3.39 1.66 -8.32
CA PRO A 56 -3.61 2.88 -9.08
C PRO A 56 -2.32 3.45 -9.68
N PRO A 57 -2.35 3.81 -10.98
CA PRO A 57 -1.28 4.58 -11.61
C PRO A 57 -1.25 6.01 -11.08
N ALA A 58 -0.19 6.77 -11.39
CA ALA A 58 -0.11 8.19 -11.04
C ALA A 58 -1.20 9.04 -11.71
N SER A 59 -1.74 8.58 -12.84
CA SER A 59 -2.82 9.23 -13.59
C SER A 59 -4.23 8.83 -13.13
N HIS A 60 -4.35 7.99 -12.07
CA HIS A 60 -5.67 7.56 -11.61
C HIS A 60 -6.51 8.77 -11.15
N PRO A 61 -7.78 8.90 -11.56
CA PRO A 61 -8.59 10.10 -11.26
C PRO A 61 -8.79 10.33 -9.77
N GLU A 62 -8.98 9.25 -8.99
CA GLU A 62 -9.27 9.33 -7.55
C GLU A 62 -8.04 9.01 -6.67
N PHE A 63 -7.23 8.02 -7.04
CA PHE A 63 -6.15 7.50 -6.18
C PHE A 63 -4.75 7.92 -6.65
N LYS A 64 -4.59 9.15 -7.14
CA LYS A 64 -3.31 9.69 -7.62
C LYS A 64 -2.37 10.17 -6.51
N GLU A 65 -2.89 10.54 -5.35
CA GLU A 65 -2.11 11.13 -4.25
C GLU A 65 -1.28 10.09 -3.49
N ASN A 66 -0.25 10.54 -2.78
CA ASN A 66 0.49 9.71 -1.83
C ASN A 66 -0.44 9.30 -0.68
N GLY A 67 -0.30 8.06 -0.23
CA GLY A 67 -1.16 7.55 0.84
C GLY A 67 -2.64 7.42 0.45
N CYS A 68 -2.93 7.23 -0.84
CA CYS A 68 -4.29 7.26 -1.39
C CYS A 68 -5.30 6.32 -0.71
N PHE A 69 -4.83 5.29 -0.01
CA PHE A 69 -5.69 4.37 0.74
C PHE A 69 -5.67 4.60 2.26
N LEU A 70 -4.91 5.58 2.76
CA LEU A 70 -4.83 5.83 4.21
C LEU A 70 -6.16 6.33 4.80
N LYS A 71 -7.05 6.91 3.98
CA LYS A 71 -8.41 7.23 4.39
C LYS A 71 -9.17 6.03 4.96
N PHE A 72 -8.92 4.82 4.44
CA PHE A 72 -9.52 3.59 4.97
C PHE A 72 -8.90 3.18 6.31
N CYS A 73 -7.63 3.51 6.56
CA CYS A 73 -7.04 3.35 7.90
C CYS A 73 -7.73 4.28 8.91
N ASP A 74 -8.07 5.51 8.52
CA ASP A 74 -8.79 6.45 9.37
C ASP A 74 -10.17 5.91 9.74
N GLU A 75 -10.89 5.31 8.79
CA GLU A 75 -12.19 4.67 9.06
C GLU A 75 -12.05 3.46 9.96
N VAL A 76 -11.11 2.56 9.71
CA VAL A 76 -10.86 1.38 10.57
C VAL A 76 -10.47 1.80 11.98
N ARG A 77 -9.67 2.88 12.13
CA ARG A 77 -9.23 3.40 13.43
C ARG A 77 -10.39 3.80 14.37
N ARG A 78 -11.54 4.14 13.82
CA ARG A 78 -12.74 4.49 14.61
C ARG A 78 -13.25 3.32 15.45
N TYR A 79 -12.91 2.09 15.09
CA TYR A 79 -13.46 0.87 15.68
C TYR A 79 -12.41 -0.01 16.37
N THR A 80 -11.14 0.40 16.37
CA THR A 80 -10.07 -0.38 17.01
C THR A 80 -8.87 0.48 17.39
N SER A 81 -8.13 0.03 18.41
CA SER A 81 -6.84 0.59 18.83
C SER A 81 -5.65 -0.29 18.42
N VAL A 82 -5.88 -1.48 17.83
CA VAL A 82 -4.76 -2.33 17.40
C VAL A 82 -3.95 -1.66 16.29
N PRO A 83 -2.67 -2.00 16.10
CA PRO A 83 -1.82 -1.45 15.06
C PRO A 83 -2.43 -1.56 13.66
N LEU A 84 -2.28 -0.49 12.88
CA LEU A 84 -2.68 -0.45 11.47
C LEU A 84 -1.46 -0.35 10.58
N CYS A 85 -1.42 -1.19 9.55
CA CYS A 85 -0.48 -1.12 8.45
C CYS A 85 -1.18 -0.50 7.24
N GLY A 86 -0.75 0.69 6.83
CA GLY A 86 -1.30 1.38 5.67
C GLY A 86 -0.58 1.02 4.37
N VAL A 87 -1.29 1.11 3.24
CA VAL A 87 -0.74 0.91 1.89
C VAL A 87 -1.31 1.93 0.92
N GLY A 88 -0.70 2.05 -0.25
CA GLY A 88 -1.18 2.88 -1.35
C GLY A 88 -0.36 4.16 -1.56
N GLY A 89 0.52 4.16 -2.57
CA GLY A 89 1.31 5.33 -2.94
C GLY A 89 2.33 5.78 -1.90
N LEU A 90 2.78 4.90 -1.00
CA LEU A 90 3.78 5.18 0.04
C LEU A 90 5.19 5.06 -0.55
N ASN A 91 5.61 6.03 -1.35
CA ASN A 91 6.89 6.04 -2.06
C ASN A 91 7.77 7.25 -1.71
N ASP A 92 7.24 8.21 -0.95
CA ASP A 92 7.95 9.37 -0.45
C ASP A 92 8.35 9.14 1.02
N PRO A 93 9.66 9.12 1.36
CA PRO A 93 10.13 8.87 2.72
C PRO A 93 9.59 9.86 3.75
N ASP A 94 9.62 11.15 3.45
CA ASP A 94 9.20 12.20 4.36
C ASP A 94 7.70 12.11 4.65
N PHE A 95 6.91 11.83 3.60
CA PHE A 95 5.47 11.57 3.75
C PHE A 95 5.20 10.35 4.63
N VAL A 96 5.93 9.23 4.40
CA VAL A 96 5.77 8.00 5.18
C VAL A 96 6.10 8.25 6.65
N GLU A 97 7.24 8.90 6.92
CA GLU A 97 7.66 9.24 8.29
C GLU A 97 6.63 10.11 8.99
N GLN A 98 6.06 11.10 8.31
CA GLN A 98 4.99 11.93 8.86
C GLN A 98 3.77 11.11 9.27
N GLN A 99 3.35 10.12 8.46
CA GLN A 99 2.20 9.27 8.79
C GLN A 99 2.48 8.36 9.99
N LEU A 100 3.71 7.85 10.12
CA LEU A 100 4.15 7.05 11.26
C LEU A 100 4.28 7.91 12.53
N ALA A 101 4.95 9.06 12.45
CA ALA A 101 5.15 9.97 13.57
C ALA A 101 3.84 10.55 14.13
N SER A 102 2.85 10.79 13.27
CA SER A 102 1.51 11.23 13.69
C SER A 102 0.68 10.12 14.34
N GLY A 103 1.13 8.87 14.28
CA GLY A 103 0.39 7.71 14.79
C GLY A 103 -0.81 7.30 13.92
N ARG A 104 -0.97 7.90 12.73
CA ARG A 104 -2.04 7.54 11.80
C ARG A 104 -1.98 6.06 11.40
N ILE A 105 -0.76 5.58 11.14
CA ILE A 105 -0.43 4.18 10.93
C ILE A 105 0.79 3.80 11.78
N GLN A 106 0.94 2.53 12.12
CA GLN A 106 2.09 1.99 12.86
C GLN A 106 3.05 1.24 11.94
N CYS A 107 2.62 0.92 10.73
CA CYS A 107 3.42 0.25 9.72
C CYS A 107 3.04 0.74 8.32
N ALA A 108 4.03 0.86 7.43
CA ALA A 108 3.83 1.22 6.02
C ALA A 108 4.15 0.04 5.11
N ALA A 109 3.15 -0.45 4.37
CA ALA A 109 3.34 -1.52 3.40
C ALA A 109 3.64 -0.95 2.01
N MET A 110 4.67 -1.50 1.38
CA MET A 110 5.13 -1.08 0.06
C MET A 110 5.36 -2.30 -0.83
N CYS A 111 4.85 -2.28 -2.06
CA CYS A 111 5.16 -3.27 -3.08
C CYS A 111 5.95 -2.62 -4.23
N ARG A 112 5.30 -1.77 -5.02
CA ARG A 112 5.93 -1.15 -6.20
C ARG A 112 7.14 -0.28 -5.87
N GLN A 113 7.17 0.34 -4.67
CA GLN A 113 8.34 1.11 -4.22
C GLN A 113 9.55 0.19 -4.00
N LEU A 114 9.37 -0.96 -3.39
CA LEU A 114 10.46 -1.92 -3.18
C LEU A 114 10.89 -2.64 -4.47
N LEU A 115 10.01 -2.70 -5.48
CA LEU A 115 10.42 -3.08 -6.84
C LEU A 115 11.23 -1.98 -7.53
N ALA A 116 10.89 -0.71 -7.29
CA ALA A 116 11.63 0.43 -7.85
C ALA A 116 13.01 0.60 -7.19
N ASP A 117 13.10 0.37 -5.89
CA ASP A 117 14.36 0.41 -5.13
C ASP A 117 14.33 -0.61 -3.99
N PRO A 118 14.92 -1.79 -4.18
CA PRO A 118 15.01 -2.82 -3.12
C PRO A 118 15.78 -2.35 -1.88
N ASN A 119 16.67 -1.37 -2.04
CA ASN A 119 17.50 -0.80 -0.95
C ASN A 119 16.87 0.43 -0.29
N TRP A 120 15.58 0.69 -0.49
CA TRP A 120 14.88 1.88 0.02
C TRP A 120 15.14 2.12 1.51
N VAL A 121 14.93 1.11 2.36
CA VAL A 121 15.14 1.22 3.81
C VAL A 121 16.61 1.45 4.15
N ASN A 122 17.52 0.69 3.53
CA ASN A 122 18.97 0.81 3.77
C ASN A 122 19.49 2.21 3.38
N LYS A 123 18.99 2.76 2.26
CA LYS A 123 19.33 4.11 1.82
C LYS A 123 18.86 5.17 2.82
N LEU A 124 17.67 5.00 3.40
CA LEU A 124 17.17 5.91 4.44
C LEU A 124 18.04 5.83 5.71
N GLN A 125 18.28 4.63 6.21
CA GLN A 125 19.06 4.42 7.43
C GLN A 125 20.51 4.96 7.31
N SER A 126 21.07 4.96 6.11
CA SER A 126 22.40 5.47 5.83
C SER A 126 22.45 6.96 5.42
N GLY A 127 21.34 7.68 5.52
CA GLY A 127 21.26 9.10 5.14
C GLY A 127 21.32 9.37 3.63
N ASN A 128 21.11 8.35 2.81
CA ASN A 128 21.18 8.42 1.35
C ASN A 128 19.79 8.54 0.68
N ALA A 129 18.82 9.21 1.31
CA ALA A 129 17.45 9.36 0.80
C ALA A 129 17.40 9.94 -0.63
N ALA A 130 18.31 10.83 -0.99
CA ALA A 130 18.40 11.43 -2.33
C ALA A 130 18.77 10.41 -3.44
N LYS A 131 19.31 9.24 -3.08
CA LYS A 131 19.66 8.17 -4.03
C LYS A 131 18.52 7.16 -4.24
N ILE A 132 17.37 7.35 -3.60
CA ILE A 132 16.23 6.45 -3.73
C ILE A 132 15.58 6.60 -5.11
N HIS A 133 15.42 5.50 -5.82
CA HIS A 133 14.59 5.42 -7.02
C HIS A 133 13.11 5.37 -6.61
N ARG A 134 12.46 6.53 -6.59
CA ARG A 134 11.03 6.61 -6.22
C ARG A 134 10.14 6.00 -7.31
N CYS A 135 9.22 5.13 -6.90
CA CYS A 135 8.24 4.54 -7.81
C CYS A 135 7.36 5.64 -8.45
N VAL A 136 7.42 5.76 -9.76
CA VAL A 136 6.62 6.73 -10.52
C VAL A 136 5.20 6.24 -10.82
N ARG A 137 4.79 5.12 -10.23
CA ARG A 137 3.44 4.52 -10.35
C ARG A 137 2.96 4.36 -11.81
N CYS A 138 3.89 4.06 -12.73
CA CYS A 138 3.58 3.93 -14.16
C CYS A 138 2.88 2.63 -14.56
N ASN A 139 2.88 1.61 -13.70
CA ASN A 139 2.34 0.26 -13.93
C ASN A 139 2.91 -0.49 -15.15
N LYS A 140 3.91 0.05 -15.87
CA LYS A 140 4.37 -0.48 -17.17
C LYS A 140 4.93 -1.91 -17.09
N LYS A 141 5.99 -2.11 -16.28
CA LYS A 141 6.67 -3.42 -16.21
C LYS A 141 6.21 -4.27 -15.01
N CYS A 142 5.71 -3.67 -13.94
CA CYS A 142 5.19 -4.42 -12.82
C CYS A 142 3.81 -5.00 -13.12
N LEU A 143 2.78 -4.18 -13.23
CA LEU A 143 1.42 -4.63 -13.55
C LEU A 143 1.31 -5.12 -15.01
N GLY A 144 1.85 -4.37 -15.96
CA GLY A 144 1.85 -4.76 -17.37
C GLY A 144 2.61 -6.07 -17.63
N GLY A 145 3.74 -6.28 -16.95
CA GLY A 145 4.47 -7.55 -17.01
C GLY A 145 3.68 -8.72 -16.42
N LEU A 146 2.96 -8.49 -15.31
CA LEU A 146 2.08 -9.49 -14.70
C LEU A 146 0.94 -9.88 -15.66
N ILE A 147 0.27 -8.90 -16.24
CA ILE A 147 -0.83 -9.13 -17.20
C ILE A 147 -0.33 -9.86 -18.46
N ALA A 148 0.87 -9.54 -18.94
CA ALA A 148 1.49 -10.17 -20.09
C ALA A 148 2.17 -11.52 -19.77
N HIS A 149 2.05 -12.04 -18.54
CA HIS A 149 2.73 -13.26 -18.07
C HIS A 149 4.27 -13.25 -18.26
N GLN A 150 4.90 -12.05 -18.22
CA GLN A 150 6.35 -11.84 -18.37
C GLN A 150 7.06 -11.64 -17.04
N GLY A 151 6.36 -11.86 -15.92
CA GLY A 151 6.84 -11.59 -14.57
C GLY A 151 6.76 -10.12 -14.18
N THR A 152 7.04 -9.85 -12.91
CA THR A 152 6.94 -8.51 -12.32
C THR A 152 8.32 -7.86 -12.26
N ARG A 153 8.49 -6.73 -12.94
CA ARG A 153 9.76 -5.98 -13.04
C ARG A 153 9.50 -4.47 -12.84
N CYS A 154 10.59 -3.69 -12.74
CA CYS A 154 10.50 -2.23 -12.69
C CYS A 154 11.19 -1.58 -13.89
N VAL A 155 10.82 -0.34 -14.20
CA VAL A 155 11.54 0.48 -15.20
C VAL A 155 12.96 0.83 -14.72
N TYR A 156 13.22 0.75 -13.43
CA TYR A 156 14.52 1.00 -12.81
C TYR A 156 15.45 -0.22 -12.71
N ASP A 157 15.05 -1.41 -13.18
CA ASP A 157 15.86 -2.65 -13.03
C ASP A 157 17.29 -2.50 -13.53
N ALA A 158 17.49 -1.82 -14.67
CA ALA A 158 18.82 -1.60 -15.22
C ALA A 158 19.70 -0.68 -14.36
N LEU A 159 19.09 0.27 -13.64
CA LEU A 159 19.80 1.15 -12.70
C LEU A 159 20.14 0.40 -11.41
N ASN A 160 19.17 -0.34 -10.87
CA ASN A 160 19.37 -1.15 -9.67
C ASN A 160 20.47 -2.22 -9.87
N ALA A 161 20.52 -2.85 -11.04
CA ALA A 161 21.56 -3.83 -11.36
C ALA A 161 22.96 -3.21 -11.39
N LYS A 162 23.09 -1.98 -11.90
CA LYS A 162 24.36 -1.24 -11.88
C LYS A 162 24.80 -0.88 -10.45
N GLU A 163 23.88 -0.46 -9.61
CA GLU A 163 24.18 -0.16 -8.20
C GLU A 163 24.62 -1.41 -7.42
N GLN A 164 24.03 -2.57 -7.70
CA GLN A 164 24.36 -3.86 -7.06
C GLN A 164 25.68 -4.46 -7.58
N GLY A 165 26.05 -4.22 -8.84
CA GLY A 165 27.33 -4.69 -9.42
C GLY A 165 28.53 -3.80 -9.10
N SER A 166 28.33 -2.73 -8.35
CA SER A 166 29.39 -1.79 -7.93
C SER A 166 29.89 -2.06 -6.51
N ILE A 167 29.58 -3.26 -5.96
CA ILE A 167 30.10 -3.76 -4.68
C ILE A 167 31.27 -4.70 -4.93
#